data_f5066c39bb56fdfe3af0847dbbe7a4e8
#
_entry.id   f5066c39bb56fdfe3af0847dbbe7a4e8
#
_cell.length_a   1.000
_cell.length_b   1.000
_cell.length_c   1.000
_cell.angle_alpha   90.00
_cell.angle_beta   90.00
_cell.angle_gamma   90.00
#
_symmetry.space_group_name_H-M   'P 1'
#
loop_
_entity.id
_entity.type
_entity.pdbx_description
1 polymer ?
#
loop_
_entity_poly.entity_id
_entity_poly.type
_entity_poly.pdbx_seq_one_letter_code
_entity_poly.pdbx_strand_id
1 'polypeptide(L)'
;MNRRALLHTTIAASAGLMFGSADRACAAADEQAGQAASGCGPRLLSKERTLGGGDAALKVSALSLGIMGMQSGRGRVPPEPMMEKLIQQAFDRGCTFFDTAEGYSAGRNETLLGRAIRTFRDQVVIGTKFTVDLTKDPPVNDNRPERIRAACEASLQRLGTDRIDLYHQHRIDRSVPIEDVAGTIADLIREGKVRRFGLSEVSAETIRRAHRVCPVTTVQSEYHLMFRKPETEIFATLQEFGISLTAYSPINRGFLGGTLTEYADMKTNDIRGDWPRFTPQALRANTRIVEVLNEFGKTCGMTSAQIALAWMMNKHTFLVPLFGTTKLSHLEEDLRAADFTLAPAEIEDLEAKVSAFPVMGARYDATQQARVEY
;
A
#
# COMPACT_ATOMS: atom_id res chain seq x y z
N MET A 1 -49.60 -34.32 -62.93
CA MET A 1 -48.76 -34.13 -64.12
C MET A 1 -47.75 -33.02 -63.89
N ASN A 2 -46.47 -33.34 -64.02
CA ASN A 2 -45.31 -32.50 -64.35
C ASN A 2 -44.97 -31.26 -63.49
N ARG A 3 -43.84 -31.36 -62.70
CA ARG A 3 -42.41 -30.99 -63.07
C ARG A 3 -42.19 -29.48 -63.14
N ARG A 4 -41.42 -28.89 -62.28
CA ARG A 4 -39.99 -28.62 -62.47
C ARG A 4 -39.41 -27.79 -61.30
N ALA A 5 -38.24 -28.22 -60.91
CA ALA A 5 -37.35 -27.53 -59.96
C ALA A 5 -36.86 -26.20 -60.53
N LEU A 6 -36.67 -25.23 -59.68
CA LEU A 6 -35.78 -24.09 -59.93
C LEU A 6 -35.02 -23.78 -58.64
N LEU A 7 -33.70 -23.85 -58.77
CA LEU A 7 -32.75 -23.41 -57.77
C LEU A 7 -32.91 -21.91 -57.50
N HIS A 8 -32.96 -21.54 -56.26
CA HIS A 8 -32.62 -20.16 -55.84
C HIS A 8 -31.42 -20.24 -54.88
N THR A 9 -30.31 -19.75 -55.39
CA THR A 9 -29.08 -19.45 -54.67
C THR A 9 -29.34 -18.31 -53.71
N THR A 10 -29.33 -18.60 -52.43
CA THR A 10 -29.38 -17.55 -51.40
C THR A 10 -27.95 -17.24 -50.98
N ILE A 11 -27.52 -16.02 -51.29
CA ILE A 11 -26.26 -15.43 -50.79
C ILE A 11 -26.47 -15.13 -49.32
N ALA A 12 -25.80 -15.91 -48.44
CA ALA A 12 -25.69 -15.60 -47.02
C ALA A 12 -24.63 -14.50 -46.80
N ALA A 13 -25.08 -13.29 -46.52
CA ALA A 13 -24.19 -12.26 -46.01
C ALA A 13 -23.83 -12.57 -44.55
N SER A 14 -22.62 -13.04 -44.35
CA SER A 14 -22.01 -13.21 -43.06
C SER A 14 -21.65 -11.85 -42.47
N ALA A 15 -22.51 -11.34 -41.55
CA ALA A 15 -22.12 -10.28 -40.63
C ALA A 15 -21.17 -10.87 -39.58
N GLY A 16 -19.88 -10.74 -39.82
CA GLY A 16 -18.84 -11.04 -38.85
C GLY A 16 -18.87 -9.99 -37.72
N LEU A 17 -19.46 -10.36 -36.61
CA LEU A 17 -19.25 -9.66 -35.34
C LEU A 17 -17.81 -9.94 -34.90
N MET A 18 -17.00 -8.93 -34.97
CA MET A 18 -15.66 -8.93 -34.35
C MET A 18 -15.79 -8.92 -32.83
N PHE A 19 -15.82 -10.09 -32.21
CA PHE A 19 -15.42 -10.29 -30.84
C PHE A 19 -13.91 -10.59 -30.85
N GLY A 20 -13.14 -9.57 -30.82
CA GLY A 20 -11.68 -9.69 -30.71
C GLY A 20 -11.20 -8.85 -29.58
N SER A 21 -10.53 -9.49 -28.61
CA SER A 21 -9.52 -8.93 -27.71
C SER A 21 -9.68 -9.15 -26.20
N ALA A 22 -10.53 -10.06 -25.73
CA ALA A 22 -10.49 -10.44 -24.30
C ALA A 22 -9.47 -11.57 -23.99
N ASP A 23 -8.95 -12.29 -25.00
CA ASP A 23 -8.13 -13.49 -24.79
C ASP A 23 -6.62 -13.26 -24.73
N ARG A 24 -6.11 -12.02 -24.78
CA ARG A 24 -4.67 -11.76 -24.81
C ARG A 24 -3.99 -11.34 -23.51
N ALA A 25 -4.75 -11.07 -22.45
CA ALA A 25 -4.16 -10.66 -21.17
C ALA A 25 -3.78 -11.85 -20.26
N CYS A 26 -4.33 -13.04 -20.48
CA CYS A 26 -4.06 -14.23 -19.66
C CYS A 26 -2.95 -15.19 -20.17
N ALA A 27 -2.39 -14.98 -21.36
CA ALA A 27 -1.54 -16.00 -22.04
C ALA A 27 -0.02 -15.84 -21.85
N ALA A 28 0.48 -15.02 -20.93
CA ALA A 28 1.92 -14.76 -20.78
C ALA A 28 2.56 -15.38 -19.51
N ALA A 29 1.91 -16.32 -18.84
CA ALA A 29 2.39 -16.83 -17.54
C ALA A 29 3.02 -18.24 -17.55
N ASP A 30 3.23 -18.89 -18.70
CA ASP A 30 3.65 -20.31 -18.71
C ASP A 30 4.94 -20.61 -19.49
N GLU A 31 6.02 -19.87 -19.26
CA GLU A 31 7.36 -20.39 -19.66
C GLU A 31 8.48 -19.71 -18.87
N GLN A 32 8.78 -20.18 -17.66
CA GLN A 32 10.10 -20.19 -17.04
C GLN A 32 10.07 -20.91 -15.68
N ALA A 33 9.91 -22.21 -15.69
CA ALA A 33 10.22 -23.05 -14.55
C ALA A 33 11.63 -23.66 -14.76
N GLY A 34 12.58 -23.18 -14.00
CA GLY A 34 13.92 -23.76 -14.01
C GLY A 34 14.85 -23.17 -12.97
N GLN A 35 14.97 -23.85 -11.88
CA GLN A 35 16.05 -24.05 -10.92
C GLN A 35 15.66 -23.76 -9.48
N ALA A 36 15.41 -24.84 -8.76
CA ALA A 36 15.24 -24.86 -7.30
C ALA A 36 16.62 -24.79 -6.64
N ALA A 37 16.79 -23.80 -5.75
CA ALA A 37 17.85 -23.79 -4.75
C ALA A 37 17.20 -23.68 -3.37
N SER A 38 17.45 -24.67 -2.52
CA SER A 38 17.36 -24.73 -1.06
C SER A 38 16.30 -23.84 -0.36
N GLY A 39 15.14 -24.38 -0.03
CA GLY A 39 14.26 -23.89 1.06
C GLY A 39 13.53 -22.57 0.82
N CYS A 40 13.83 -21.84 -0.20
CA CYS A 40 13.25 -20.55 -0.58
C CYS A 40 12.19 -20.78 -1.67
N GLY A 41 10.96 -20.30 -1.48
CA GLY A 41 9.93 -20.37 -2.52
C GLY A 41 10.29 -19.51 -3.72
N PRO A 42 9.59 -19.63 -4.87
CA PRO A 42 9.88 -18.87 -6.08
C PRO A 42 9.76 -17.36 -5.82
N ARG A 43 10.59 -16.56 -6.52
CA ARG A 43 10.46 -15.10 -6.52
C ARG A 43 9.15 -14.74 -7.22
N LEU A 44 8.25 -14.06 -6.50
CA LEU A 44 6.92 -13.68 -6.98
C LEU A 44 6.83 -12.21 -7.40
N LEU A 45 7.75 -11.37 -6.93
CA LEU A 45 7.77 -9.93 -7.21
C LEU A 45 9.10 -9.58 -7.87
N SER A 46 9.07 -9.32 -9.18
CA SER A 46 10.23 -8.87 -9.95
C SER A 46 10.13 -7.40 -10.36
N LYS A 47 8.92 -6.84 -10.37
CA LYS A 47 8.71 -5.45 -10.74
C LYS A 47 9.23 -4.50 -9.67
N GLU A 48 9.89 -3.45 -10.11
CA GLU A 48 10.44 -2.39 -9.27
C GLU A 48 9.78 -1.05 -9.55
N ARG A 49 9.90 -0.14 -8.60
CA ARG A 49 9.50 1.26 -8.68
C ARG A 49 10.64 2.14 -8.17
N THR A 50 10.61 3.40 -8.58
CA THR A 50 11.47 4.42 -8.01
C THR A 50 10.61 5.37 -7.20
N LEU A 51 10.92 5.50 -5.92
CA LEU A 51 10.32 6.51 -5.05
C LEU A 51 11.10 7.81 -5.18
N GLY A 52 10.39 8.94 -5.38
CA GLY A 52 10.98 10.25 -5.59
C GLY A 52 11.66 10.40 -6.93
N GLY A 53 12.29 11.55 -7.15
CA GLY A 53 13.01 11.90 -8.36
C GLY A 53 14.40 12.50 -8.08
N GLY A 54 15.25 12.61 -9.10
CA GLY A 54 16.60 13.17 -8.99
C GLY A 54 17.43 12.50 -7.89
N ASP A 55 18.14 13.31 -7.10
CA ASP A 55 18.98 12.84 -6.01
C ASP A 55 18.18 12.25 -4.83
N ALA A 56 16.85 12.46 -4.79
CA ALA A 56 15.97 11.90 -3.78
C ALA A 56 15.44 10.48 -4.15
N ALA A 57 15.84 9.94 -5.28
CA ALA A 57 15.35 8.65 -5.77
C ALA A 57 15.76 7.47 -4.88
N LEU A 58 14.82 6.55 -4.65
CA LEU A 58 15.04 5.25 -4.00
C LEU A 58 14.41 4.13 -4.86
N LYS A 59 15.21 3.14 -5.22
CA LYS A 59 14.73 1.95 -5.92
C LYS A 59 14.12 0.96 -4.93
N VAL A 60 12.89 0.51 -5.19
CA VAL A 60 12.12 -0.38 -4.30
C VAL A 60 11.34 -1.41 -5.11
N SER A 61 10.89 -2.48 -4.48
CA SER A 61 9.90 -3.38 -5.08
C SER A 61 8.58 -2.63 -5.34
N ALA A 62 7.85 -3.02 -6.38
CA ALA A 62 6.59 -2.37 -6.79
C ALA A 62 5.47 -2.46 -5.74
N LEU A 63 5.61 -3.33 -4.76
CA LEU A 63 4.76 -3.49 -3.58
C LEU A 63 5.62 -3.41 -2.32
N SER A 64 5.09 -2.81 -1.26
CA SER A 64 5.74 -2.67 0.04
C SER A 64 4.97 -3.44 1.11
N LEU A 65 5.68 -4.09 2.02
CA LEU A 65 5.08 -4.80 3.15
C LEU A 65 5.11 -3.94 4.41
N GLY A 66 3.91 -3.54 4.87
CA GLY A 66 3.68 -2.92 6.17
C GLY A 66 3.60 -3.97 7.27
N ILE A 67 4.42 -3.83 8.30
CA ILE A 67 4.50 -4.83 9.36
C ILE A 67 3.72 -4.46 10.63
N MET A 68 2.99 -3.32 10.65
CA MET A 68 2.18 -2.89 11.79
C MET A 68 1.29 -4.00 12.34
N GLY A 69 0.54 -4.68 11.48
CA GLY A 69 -0.42 -5.73 11.84
C GLY A 69 0.21 -7.01 12.40
N MET A 70 1.53 -7.16 12.36
CA MET A 70 2.22 -8.34 12.88
C MET A 70 2.33 -8.35 14.41
N GLN A 71 2.15 -7.20 15.06
CA GLN A 71 2.23 -7.09 16.53
C GLN A 71 1.07 -6.32 17.15
N SER A 72 0.14 -5.75 16.37
CA SER A 72 -0.97 -4.96 16.93
C SER A 72 -2.16 -4.81 16.00
N GLY A 73 -3.31 -4.47 16.57
CA GLY A 73 -4.42 -3.81 15.90
C GLY A 73 -5.46 -4.70 15.22
N ARG A 74 -5.29 -6.06 15.18
CA ARG A 74 -6.25 -6.94 14.50
C ARG A 74 -6.48 -8.27 15.23
N GLY A 75 -6.89 -8.18 16.49
CA GLY A 75 -7.15 -9.35 17.31
C GLY A 75 -5.88 -10.02 17.84
N ARG A 76 -5.82 -11.36 17.81
CA ARG A 76 -4.68 -12.10 18.36
C ARG A 76 -3.40 -11.84 17.58
N VAL A 77 -2.37 -11.39 18.29
CA VAL A 77 -1.03 -11.21 17.73
C VAL A 77 -0.37 -12.57 17.50
N PRO A 78 0.15 -12.87 16.29
CA PRO A 78 0.89 -14.08 16.05
C PRO A 78 2.22 -14.11 16.82
N PRO A 79 2.81 -15.30 17.07
CA PRO A 79 4.13 -15.41 17.67
C PRO A 79 5.20 -14.67 16.85
N GLU A 80 6.09 -13.89 17.51
CA GLU A 80 7.15 -13.12 16.84
C GLU A 80 8.02 -13.96 15.91
N PRO A 81 8.48 -15.20 16.26
CA PRO A 81 9.28 -16.00 15.33
C PRO A 81 8.57 -16.33 14.01
N MET A 82 7.24 -16.45 14.03
CA MET A 82 6.46 -16.65 12.80
C MET A 82 6.47 -15.38 11.95
N MET A 83 6.41 -14.23 12.58
CA MET A 83 6.42 -12.93 11.88
C MET A 83 7.80 -12.60 11.32
N GLU A 84 8.88 -12.91 12.07
CA GLU A 84 10.25 -12.80 11.55
C GLU A 84 10.42 -13.67 10.29
N LYS A 85 9.97 -14.93 10.35
CA LYS A 85 9.99 -15.83 9.19
C LYS A 85 9.16 -15.29 8.02
N LEU A 86 7.99 -14.69 8.28
CA LEU A 86 7.16 -14.12 7.22
C LEU A 86 7.84 -12.92 6.53
N ILE A 87 8.55 -12.07 7.27
CA ILE A 87 9.35 -10.96 6.73
C ILE A 87 10.47 -11.51 5.83
N GLN A 88 11.21 -12.53 6.29
CA GLN A 88 12.24 -13.20 5.51
C GLN A 88 11.66 -13.83 4.23
N GLN A 89 10.53 -14.51 4.35
CA GLN A 89 9.83 -15.08 3.20
C GLN A 89 9.34 -14.01 2.20
N ALA A 90 8.98 -12.81 2.67
CA ALA A 90 8.63 -11.70 1.79
C ALA A 90 9.85 -11.23 0.98
N PHE A 91 11.01 -11.09 1.64
CA PHE A 91 12.27 -10.76 0.96
C PHE A 91 12.64 -11.83 -0.07
N ASP A 92 12.59 -13.09 0.28
CA ASP A 92 12.88 -14.22 -0.63
C ASP A 92 11.99 -14.18 -1.88
N ARG A 93 10.73 -13.71 -1.73
CA ARG A 93 9.78 -13.56 -2.83
C ARG A 93 9.90 -12.24 -3.59
N GLY A 94 10.89 -11.42 -3.27
CA GLY A 94 11.23 -10.21 -4.00
C GLY A 94 10.72 -8.89 -3.41
N CYS A 95 10.09 -8.90 -2.22
CA CYS A 95 9.74 -7.66 -1.53
C CYS A 95 11.00 -7.04 -0.92
N THR A 96 11.35 -5.82 -1.33
CA THR A 96 12.53 -5.11 -0.86
C THR A 96 12.20 -3.82 -0.12
N PHE A 97 10.93 -3.50 0.09
CA PHE A 97 10.50 -2.32 0.82
C PHE A 97 9.61 -2.72 2.00
N PHE A 98 10.08 -2.42 3.22
CA PHE A 98 9.39 -2.71 4.48
C PHE A 98 9.08 -1.42 5.22
N ASP A 99 7.86 -1.32 5.78
CA ASP A 99 7.38 -0.13 6.48
C ASP A 99 6.97 -0.45 7.92
N THR A 100 7.48 0.34 8.86
CA THR A 100 7.20 0.29 10.30
C THR A 100 7.01 1.70 10.88
N ALA A 101 6.97 1.86 12.21
CA ALA A 101 6.99 3.13 12.92
C ALA A 101 7.38 2.96 14.39
N GLU A 102 7.97 4.00 15.02
CA GLU A 102 8.27 4.01 16.46
C GLU A 102 7.02 3.77 17.30
N GLY A 103 5.86 4.32 16.88
CA GLY A 103 4.60 4.19 17.58
C GLY A 103 3.97 2.80 17.51
N TYR A 104 4.43 1.90 16.65
CA TYR A 104 3.83 0.58 16.52
C TYR A 104 4.29 -0.34 17.65
N SER A 105 3.32 -0.75 18.49
CA SER A 105 3.59 -1.61 19.66
C SER A 105 4.72 -1.08 20.55
N ALA A 106 4.77 0.25 20.75
CA ALA A 106 5.79 0.91 21.55
C ALA A 106 7.24 0.57 21.13
N GLY A 107 7.51 0.64 19.82
CA GLY A 107 8.82 0.40 19.21
C GLY A 107 9.17 -1.08 18.99
N ARG A 108 8.43 -2.03 19.56
CA ARG A 108 8.69 -3.47 19.37
C ARG A 108 8.60 -3.90 17.91
N ASN A 109 7.79 -3.20 17.12
CA ASN A 109 7.64 -3.48 15.70
C ASN A 109 8.93 -3.18 14.90
N GLU A 110 9.65 -2.12 15.25
CA GLU A 110 10.99 -1.84 14.69
C GLU A 110 12.02 -2.91 15.11
N THR A 111 11.96 -3.37 16.38
CA THR A 111 12.84 -4.44 16.86
C THR A 111 12.59 -5.76 16.12
N LEU A 112 11.31 -6.10 15.86
CA LEU A 112 10.94 -7.28 15.07
C LEU A 112 11.54 -7.19 13.65
N LEU A 113 11.36 -6.04 12.97
CA LEU A 113 11.90 -5.81 11.64
C LEU A 113 13.43 -5.94 11.64
N GLY A 114 14.11 -5.25 12.56
CA GLY A 114 15.57 -5.25 12.65
C GLY A 114 16.15 -6.67 12.79
N ARG A 115 15.54 -7.53 13.63
CA ARG A 115 15.95 -8.93 13.77
C ARG A 115 15.75 -9.71 12.48
N ALA A 116 14.58 -9.55 11.84
CA ALA A 116 14.19 -10.30 10.65
C ALA A 116 15.11 -10.03 9.45
N ILE A 117 15.55 -8.77 9.27
CA ILE A 117 16.32 -8.34 8.08
C ILE A 117 17.83 -8.33 8.28
N ARG A 118 18.33 -8.67 9.46
CA ARG A 118 19.76 -8.51 9.83
C ARG A 118 20.75 -9.07 8.81
N THR A 119 20.41 -10.17 8.15
CA THR A 119 21.29 -10.85 7.18
C THR A 119 21.22 -10.27 5.77
N PHE A 120 20.21 -9.44 5.48
CA PHE A 120 20.00 -8.82 4.17
C PHE A 120 19.65 -7.33 4.24
N ARG A 121 20.05 -6.65 5.35
CA ARG A 121 19.77 -5.22 5.59
C ARG A 121 20.13 -4.32 4.41
N ASP A 122 21.27 -4.58 3.76
CA ASP A 122 21.77 -3.78 2.65
C ASP A 122 21.02 -3.99 1.33
N GLN A 123 20.16 -4.99 1.26
CA GLN A 123 19.37 -5.33 0.09
C GLN A 123 17.92 -4.81 0.16
N VAL A 124 17.56 -4.10 1.24
CA VAL A 124 16.21 -3.62 1.47
C VAL A 124 16.16 -2.14 1.82
N VAL A 125 15.02 -1.53 1.56
CA VAL A 125 14.66 -0.18 1.98
C VAL A 125 13.75 -0.28 3.20
N ILE A 126 14.11 0.41 4.28
CA ILE A 126 13.30 0.51 5.49
C ILE A 126 12.66 1.90 5.54
N GLY A 127 11.32 1.92 5.58
CA GLY A 127 10.55 3.08 5.99
C GLY A 127 10.20 2.98 7.48
N THR A 128 10.52 4.00 8.28
CA THR A 128 9.98 4.16 9.63
C THR A 128 9.53 5.59 9.87
N LYS A 129 8.85 5.83 11.02
CA LYS A 129 8.16 7.10 11.24
C LYS A 129 8.39 7.59 12.67
N PHE A 130 8.58 8.89 12.80
CA PHE A 130 8.62 9.62 14.07
C PHE A 130 7.32 10.40 14.30
N THR A 131 7.14 10.97 15.44
CA THR A 131 6.09 11.91 15.88
C THR A 131 5.58 11.56 17.27
N VAL A 132 5.38 10.26 17.57
CA VAL A 132 4.69 9.83 18.78
C VAL A 132 5.69 9.80 19.94
N ASP A 133 5.53 10.69 20.91
CA ASP A 133 6.30 10.62 22.17
C ASP A 133 5.75 9.50 23.05
N LEU A 134 6.44 8.37 23.03
CA LEU A 134 6.11 7.18 23.82
C LEU A 134 6.49 7.30 25.30
N THR A 135 7.19 8.37 25.69
CA THR A 135 7.54 8.63 27.10
C THR A 135 6.40 9.27 27.89
N LYS A 136 5.36 9.74 27.19
CA LYS A 136 4.15 10.33 27.77
C LYS A 136 3.03 9.30 27.89
N ASP A 137 2.17 9.51 28.89
CA ASP A 137 0.95 8.73 29.08
C ASP A 137 -0.24 9.68 29.26
N PRO A 138 -1.17 9.73 28.31
CA PRO A 138 -1.16 9.04 27.00
C PRO A 138 -0.07 9.57 26.06
N PRO A 139 0.37 8.77 25.06
CA PRO A 139 1.33 9.21 24.06
C PRO A 139 0.83 10.43 23.26
N VAL A 140 1.71 11.40 23.05
CA VAL A 140 1.40 12.67 22.33
C VAL A 140 2.22 12.80 21.05
N ASN A 141 1.74 13.61 20.11
CA ASN A 141 2.55 14.00 18.96
C ASN A 141 3.54 15.09 19.40
N ASP A 142 4.80 14.92 19.05
CA ASP A 142 5.86 15.90 19.33
C ASP A 142 6.88 15.87 18.17
N ASN A 143 6.85 16.93 17.36
CA ASN A 143 7.73 17.09 16.19
C ASN A 143 8.84 18.16 16.40
N ARG A 144 9.14 18.49 17.66
CA ARG A 144 10.26 19.40 17.95
C ARG A 144 11.59 18.78 17.51
N PRO A 145 12.56 19.57 17.04
CA PRO A 145 13.85 19.09 16.54
C PRO A 145 14.57 18.12 17.48
N GLU A 146 14.64 18.43 18.76
CA GLU A 146 15.30 17.57 19.76
C GLU A 146 14.59 16.21 19.91
N ARG A 147 13.25 16.18 19.80
CA ARG A 147 12.48 14.93 19.87
C ARG A 147 12.66 14.08 18.61
N ILE A 148 12.68 14.71 17.42
CA ILE A 148 12.95 14.02 16.15
C ILE A 148 14.34 13.35 16.20
N ARG A 149 15.37 14.05 16.69
CA ARG A 149 16.72 13.49 16.82
C ARG A 149 16.75 12.31 17.79
N ALA A 150 16.14 12.47 18.97
CA ALA A 150 16.05 11.37 19.96
C ALA A 150 15.28 10.16 19.41
N ALA A 151 14.19 10.39 18.66
CA ALA A 151 13.43 9.34 17.99
C ALA A 151 14.25 8.60 16.95
N CYS A 152 15.04 9.33 16.15
CA CYS A 152 15.93 8.74 15.16
C CYS A 152 16.94 7.79 15.79
N GLU A 153 17.66 8.23 16.83
CA GLU A 153 18.62 7.41 17.55
C GLU A 153 17.98 6.14 18.15
N ALA A 154 16.81 6.30 18.78
CA ALA A 154 16.07 5.17 19.34
C ALA A 154 15.59 4.20 18.26
N SER A 155 15.16 4.69 17.10
CA SER A 155 14.78 3.85 15.96
C SER A 155 15.96 3.08 15.37
N LEU A 156 17.13 3.74 15.21
CA LEU A 156 18.35 3.09 14.76
C LEU A 156 18.77 1.94 15.70
N GLN A 157 18.67 2.17 17.03
CA GLN A 157 18.97 1.14 18.04
C GLN A 157 17.99 -0.04 17.94
N ARG A 158 16.65 0.22 17.84
CA ARG A 158 15.65 -0.85 17.75
C ARG A 158 15.74 -1.64 16.45
N LEU A 159 16.04 -0.97 15.34
CA LEU A 159 16.25 -1.59 14.03
C LEU A 159 17.60 -2.31 13.92
N GLY A 160 18.56 -2.02 14.82
CA GLY A 160 19.91 -2.59 14.79
C GLY A 160 20.68 -2.22 13.52
N THR A 161 20.57 -0.97 13.07
CA THR A 161 21.17 -0.46 11.84
C THR A 161 21.77 0.93 12.06
N ASP A 162 22.69 1.31 11.21
CA ASP A 162 23.36 2.62 11.22
C ASP A 162 22.60 3.69 10.45
N ARG A 163 21.59 3.31 9.66
CA ARG A 163 20.83 4.23 8.82
C ARG A 163 19.37 3.83 8.66
N ILE A 164 18.51 4.84 8.50
CA ILE A 164 17.11 4.71 8.06
C ILE A 164 17.04 5.15 6.60
N ASP A 165 16.47 4.31 5.72
CA ASP A 165 16.42 4.65 4.31
C ASP A 165 15.35 5.69 3.99
N LEU A 166 14.19 5.64 4.68
CA LEU A 166 13.09 6.56 4.48
C LEU A 166 12.44 6.89 5.83
N TYR A 167 12.58 8.15 6.27
CA TYR A 167 12.11 8.60 7.57
C TYR A 167 10.94 9.55 7.42
N HIS A 168 9.76 9.14 7.90
CA HIS A 168 8.53 9.89 7.74
C HIS A 168 8.14 10.66 8.99
N GLN A 169 7.64 11.88 8.82
CA GLN A 169 6.74 12.47 9.82
C GLN A 169 5.42 11.71 9.79
N HIS A 170 5.08 11.00 10.88
CA HIS A 170 3.91 10.12 10.93
C HIS A 170 2.61 10.91 10.96
N ARG A 171 2.56 11.97 11.78
CA ARG A 171 1.44 12.89 11.88
C ARG A 171 1.99 14.30 12.13
N ILE A 172 1.24 15.29 11.71
CA ILE A 172 1.62 16.68 11.94
C ILE A 172 1.44 17.05 13.42
N ASP A 173 2.38 17.80 13.94
CA ASP A 173 2.25 18.58 15.16
C ASP A 173 2.10 20.05 14.75
N ARG A 174 0.90 20.59 14.89
CA ARG A 174 0.57 21.95 14.44
C ARG A 174 1.28 23.04 15.23
N SER A 175 1.90 22.71 16.37
CA SER A 175 2.68 23.63 17.19
C SER A 175 4.11 23.82 16.66
N VAL A 176 4.59 22.97 15.75
CA VAL A 176 5.93 23.00 15.19
C VAL A 176 5.87 23.33 13.69
N PRO A 177 6.54 24.40 13.22
CA PRO A 177 6.62 24.71 11.81
C PRO A 177 7.19 23.54 11.01
N ILE A 178 6.59 23.23 9.86
CA ILE A 178 7.06 22.12 9.01
C ILE A 178 8.49 22.36 8.49
N GLU A 179 8.90 23.60 8.39
CA GLU A 179 10.25 23.98 8.01
C GLU A 179 11.30 23.54 9.04
N ASP A 180 10.98 23.62 10.34
CA ASP A 180 11.87 23.16 11.42
C ASP A 180 11.99 21.63 11.41
N VAL A 181 10.89 20.94 11.14
CA VAL A 181 10.89 19.48 10.93
C VAL A 181 11.77 19.11 9.74
N ALA A 182 11.53 19.74 8.58
CA ALA A 182 12.28 19.47 7.35
C ALA A 182 13.77 19.81 7.50
N GLY A 183 14.10 20.91 8.19
CA GLY A 183 15.49 21.31 8.51
C GLY A 183 16.18 20.26 9.38
N THR A 184 15.50 19.74 10.39
CA THR A 184 16.03 18.68 11.25
C THR A 184 16.31 17.40 10.47
N ILE A 185 15.41 17.01 9.55
CA ILE A 185 15.63 15.85 8.69
C ILE A 185 16.80 16.08 7.72
N ALA A 186 16.94 17.28 7.15
CA ALA A 186 18.07 17.62 6.30
C ALA A 186 19.41 17.48 7.05
N ASP A 187 19.46 17.85 8.35
CA ASP A 187 20.62 17.60 9.20
C ASP A 187 20.91 16.13 9.40
N LEU A 188 19.88 15.32 9.74
CA LEU A 188 20.02 13.86 9.90
C LEU A 188 20.47 13.16 8.60
N ILE A 189 20.07 13.70 7.44
CA ILE A 189 20.55 13.22 6.12
C ILE A 189 22.04 13.55 5.97
N ARG A 190 22.46 14.76 6.31
CA ARG A 190 23.87 15.19 6.25
C ARG A 190 24.76 14.41 7.22
N GLU A 191 24.20 13.99 8.36
CA GLU A 191 24.85 13.13 9.34
C GLU A 191 24.92 11.64 8.88
N GLY A 192 24.25 11.26 7.78
CA GLY A 192 24.21 9.92 7.25
C GLY A 192 23.24 8.95 7.99
N LYS A 193 22.52 9.44 9.01
CA LYS A 193 21.56 8.65 9.80
C LYS A 193 20.25 8.36 9.06
N VAL A 194 19.85 9.26 8.17
CA VAL A 194 18.66 9.15 7.32
C VAL A 194 19.07 9.34 5.87
N ARG A 195 18.53 8.55 4.96
CA ARG A 195 18.80 8.70 3.52
C ARG A 195 17.81 9.61 2.84
N ARG A 196 16.52 9.50 3.17
CA ARG A 196 15.44 10.22 2.49
C ARG A 196 14.33 10.62 3.45
N PHE A 197 13.66 11.73 3.10
CA PHE A 197 12.56 12.31 3.87
C PHE A 197 11.21 11.90 3.31
N GLY A 198 10.26 11.59 4.21
CA GLY A 198 8.87 11.34 3.88
C GLY A 198 7.90 12.10 4.79
N LEU A 199 6.69 12.31 4.29
CA LEU A 199 5.57 12.91 5.02
C LEU A 199 4.39 11.93 5.03
N SER A 200 3.42 12.12 5.94
CA SER A 200 2.21 11.31 5.97
C SER A 200 0.97 12.15 6.29
N GLU A 201 -0.08 11.98 5.47
CA GLU A 201 -1.41 12.59 5.66
C GLU A 201 -1.38 14.13 5.76
N VAL A 202 -0.59 14.79 4.92
CA VAL A 202 -0.39 16.24 4.91
C VAL A 202 -0.95 16.88 3.65
N SER A 203 -1.31 18.17 3.76
CA SER A 203 -1.85 18.97 2.65
C SER A 203 -0.81 19.29 1.58
N ALA A 204 -1.28 19.68 0.39
CA ALA A 204 -0.43 20.16 -0.70
C ALA A 204 0.46 21.35 -0.28
N GLU A 205 -0.04 22.26 0.55
CA GLU A 205 0.73 23.39 1.05
C GLU A 205 1.86 22.93 1.97
N THR A 206 1.57 22.03 2.92
CA THR A 206 2.59 21.46 3.81
C THR A 206 3.68 20.74 3.02
N ILE A 207 3.29 19.96 1.98
CA ILE A 207 4.26 19.31 1.08
C ILE A 207 5.19 20.34 0.42
N ARG A 208 4.63 21.42 -0.15
CA ARG A 208 5.40 22.48 -0.82
C ARG A 208 6.38 23.16 0.12
N ARG A 209 5.94 23.48 1.32
CA ARG A 209 6.74 24.13 2.36
C ARG A 209 7.90 23.24 2.81
N ALA A 210 7.62 21.98 3.14
CA ALA A 210 8.64 21.01 3.53
C ALA A 210 9.67 20.76 2.41
N HIS A 211 9.19 20.55 1.18
CA HIS A 211 10.04 20.21 0.03
C HIS A 211 11.05 21.33 -0.32
N ARG A 212 10.68 22.59 -0.08
CA ARG A 212 11.62 23.75 -0.27
C ARG A 212 12.81 23.72 0.68
N VAL A 213 12.67 23.12 1.86
CA VAL A 213 13.73 23.02 2.88
C VAL A 213 14.52 21.73 2.74
N CYS A 214 13.82 20.61 2.58
CA CYS A 214 14.40 19.28 2.41
C CYS A 214 13.59 18.52 1.36
N PRO A 215 14.21 18.02 0.28
CA PRO A 215 13.50 17.27 -0.74
C PRO A 215 12.70 16.09 -0.15
N VAL A 216 11.39 16.13 -0.33
CA VAL A 216 10.47 15.05 0.07
C VAL A 216 10.50 13.97 -1.01
N THR A 217 10.78 12.74 -0.62
CA THR A 217 10.83 11.58 -1.53
C THR A 217 9.45 10.95 -1.72
N THR A 218 8.70 10.84 -0.65
CA THR A 218 7.36 10.22 -0.71
C THR A 218 6.41 10.82 0.31
N VAL A 219 5.13 10.82 -0.03
CA VAL A 219 4.03 11.06 0.92
C VAL A 219 3.32 9.74 1.15
N GLN A 220 3.10 9.38 2.41
CA GLN A 220 2.34 8.19 2.77
C GLN A 220 0.91 8.58 3.13
N SER A 221 -0.08 8.13 2.34
CA SER A 221 -1.50 8.42 2.57
C SER A 221 -2.39 7.21 2.32
N GLU A 222 -3.55 7.18 2.99
CA GLU A 222 -4.58 6.21 2.66
C GLU A 222 -5.05 6.43 1.23
N TYR A 223 -4.99 5.39 0.40
CA TYR A 223 -5.49 5.44 -0.96
C TYR A 223 -5.90 4.05 -1.43
N HIS A 224 -7.12 3.92 -1.91
CA HIS A 224 -7.70 2.69 -2.46
C HIS A 224 -9.04 3.00 -3.14
N LEU A 225 -9.66 2.04 -3.82
CA LEU A 225 -10.91 2.21 -4.57
C LEU A 225 -12.05 2.87 -3.79
N MET A 226 -12.11 2.69 -2.47
CA MET A 226 -13.12 3.32 -1.60
C MET A 226 -12.68 4.67 -0.99
N PHE A 227 -11.45 5.12 -1.22
CA PHE A 227 -10.93 6.40 -0.72
C PHE A 227 -9.93 6.98 -1.71
N ARG A 228 -10.41 7.90 -2.54
CA ARG A 228 -9.66 8.51 -3.64
C ARG A 228 -9.36 10.00 -3.43
N LYS A 229 -9.61 10.51 -2.22
CA LYS A 229 -9.40 11.92 -1.89
C LYS A 229 -7.99 12.44 -2.23
N PRO A 230 -6.88 11.68 -2.09
CA PRO A 230 -5.56 12.13 -2.52
C PRO A 230 -5.47 12.58 -3.99
N GLU A 231 -6.32 12.05 -4.89
CA GLU A 231 -6.33 12.44 -6.30
C GLU A 231 -6.62 13.93 -6.49
N THR A 232 -7.52 14.49 -5.68
CA THR A 232 -7.91 15.91 -5.74
C THR A 232 -7.08 16.79 -4.81
N GLU A 233 -6.56 16.25 -3.71
CA GLU A 233 -5.89 17.04 -2.67
C GLU A 233 -4.39 17.21 -2.91
N ILE A 234 -3.69 16.13 -3.28
CA ILE A 234 -2.23 16.16 -3.29
C ILE A 234 -1.57 15.68 -4.59
N PHE A 235 -2.24 14.89 -5.46
CA PHE A 235 -1.58 14.27 -6.61
C PHE A 235 -0.92 15.27 -7.56
N ALA A 236 -1.58 16.39 -7.85
CA ALA A 236 -1.00 17.44 -8.69
C ALA A 236 0.34 17.95 -8.10
N THR A 237 0.40 18.14 -6.77
CA THR A 237 1.62 18.57 -6.08
C THR A 237 2.70 17.48 -6.06
N LEU A 238 2.31 16.21 -5.88
CA LEU A 238 3.27 15.11 -5.95
C LEU A 238 3.92 15.02 -7.33
N GLN A 239 3.13 15.13 -8.38
CA GLN A 239 3.62 15.10 -9.77
C GLN A 239 4.49 16.31 -10.10
N GLU A 240 4.12 17.52 -9.65
CA GLU A 240 4.90 18.74 -9.83
C GLU A 240 6.35 18.62 -9.31
N PHE A 241 6.52 17.98 -8.15
CA PHE A 241 7.84 17.84 -7.51
C PHE A 241 8.49 16.46 -7.73
N GLY A 242 7.90 15.57 -8.50
CA GLY A 242 8.41 14.21 -8.68
C GLY A 242 8.41 13.38 -7.38
N ILE A 243 7.46 13.67 -6.47
CA ILE A 243 7.29 12.96 -5.21
C ILE A 243 6.41 11.72 -5.42
N SER A 244 6.77 10.60 -4.84
CA SER A 244 5.95 9.38 -4.93
C SER A 244 4.90 9.29 -3.83
N LEU A 245 3.84 8.52 -4.07
CA LEU A 245 2.87 8.12 -3.06
C LEU A 245 3.17 6.71 -2.56
N THR A 246 3.28 6.53 -1.24
CA THR A 246 3.17 5.22 -0.59
C THR A 246 1.76 5.07 -0.07
N ALA A 247 0.95 4.22 -0.73
CA ALA A 247 -0.47 4.09 -0.45
C ALA A 247 -0.73 3.04 0.64
N TYR A 248 -0.97 3.47 1.88
CA TYR A 248 -1.29 2.52 2.94
C TYR A 248 -2.76 2.09 2.91
N SER A 249 -3.04 0.94 3.53
CA SER A 249 -4.36 0.29 3.51
C SER A 249 -4.94 0.05 2.11
N PRO A 250 -4.14 -0.40 1.13
CA PRO A 250 -4.56 -0.49 -0.27
C PRO A 250 -5.79 -1.39 -0.50
N ILE A 251 -6.02 -2.36 0.38
CA ILE A 251 -7.20 -3.21 0.39
C ILE A 251 -8.20 -2.83 1.51
N ASN A 252 -8.23 -1.54 1.89
CA ASN A 252 -9.10 -1.01 2.95
C ASN A 252 -9.09 -1.91 4.20
N ARG A 253 -7.90 -2.15 4.75
CA ARG A 253 -7.68 -2.94 5.98
C ARG A 253 -8.25 -4.36 5.90
N GLY A 254 -8.28 -4.96 4.71
CA GLY A 254 -8.78 -6.30 4.43
C GLY A 254 -10.22 -6.36 3.91
N PHE A 255 -10.98 -5.26 3.95
CA PHE A 255 -12.37 -5.25 3.48
C PHE A 255 -12.47 -5.56 1.97
N LEU A 256 -11.64 -4.92 1.15
CA LEU A 256 -11.61 -5.14 -0.30
C LEU A 256 -11.07 -6.54 -0.69
N GLY A 257 -10.51 -7.29 0.25
CA GLY A 257 -10.15 -8.69 0.04
C GLY A 257 -11.32 -9.67 0.16
N GLY A 258 -12.53 -9.19 0.49
CA GLY A 258 -13.76 -9.97 0.46
C GLY A 258 -13.96 -10.95 1.61
N THR A 259 -13.04 -11.03 2.57
CA THR A 259 -13.14 -11.96 3.71
C THR A 259 -13.75 -11.34 4.97
N LEU A 260 -13.98 -10.02 4.97
CA LEU A 260 -14.59 -9.27 6.06
C LEU A 260 -15.94 -8.73 5.59
N THR A 261 -16.99 -9.52 5.72
CA THR A 261 -18.33 -9.16 5.23
C THR A 261 -19.29 -8.76 6.34
N GLU A 262 -19.01 -9.19 7.58
CA GLU A 262 -19.85 -8.90 8.74
C GLU A 262 -19.03 -8.39 9.93
N TYR A 263 -19.70 -7.67 10.84
CA TYR A 263 -19.07 -7.17 12.06
C TYR A 263 -18.56 -8.30 12.96
N ALA A 264 -19.25 -9.44 12.98
CA ALA A 264 -18.85 -10.63 13.72
C ALA A 264 -17.51 -11.23 13.26
N ASP A 265 -17.07 -10.92 12.04
CA ASP A 265 -15.76 -11.33 11.53
C ASP A 265 -14.60 -10.62 12.23
N MET A 266 -14.87 -9.48 12.90
CA MET A 266 -13.87 -8.74 13.66
C MET A 266 -13.71 -9.36 15.05
N LYS A 267 -12.47 -9.74 15.35
CA LYS A 267 -12.11 -10.35 16.63
C LYS A 267 -12.05 -9.31 17.74
N THR A 268 -12.15 -9.76 18.96
CA THR A 268 -11.90 -8.93 20.16
C THR A 268 -10.55 -8.22 20.02
N ASN A 269 -10.50 -6.94 20.38
CA ASN A 269 -9.34 -6.04 20.23
C ASN A 269 -8.95 -5.74 18.77
N ASP A 270 -9.88 -5.83 17.84
CA ASP A 270 -9.69 -5.38 16.47
C ASP A 270 -10.06 -3.89 16.36
N ILE A 271 -9.06 -3.05 16.10
CA ILE A 271 -9.24 -1.58 16.02
C ILE A 271 -10.23 -1.13 14.94
N ARG A 272 -10.56 -2.01 13.98
CA ARG A 272 -11.53 -1.69 12.93
C ARG A 272 -12.93 -1.51 13.49
N GLY A 273 -13.26 -2.20 14.60
CA GLY A 273 -14.56 -2.09 15.25
C GLY A 273 -14.92 -0.69 15.74
N ASP A 274 -13.92 0.16 15.96
CA ASP A 274 -14.10 1.52 16.45
C ASP A 274 -14.30 2.55 15.32
N TRP A 275 -14.19 2.13 14.06
CA TRP A 275 -14.23 3.07 12.93
C TRP A 275 -15.56 3.07 12.19
N PRO A 276 -16.06 4.27 11.76
CA PRO A 276 -17.38 4.41 11.14
C PRO A 276 -17.58 3.55 9.89
N ARG A 277 -16.50 3.27 9.12
CA ARG A 277 -16.55 2.44 7.90
C ARG A 277 -16.77 0.96 8.18
N PHE A 278 -16.52 0.51 9.41
CA PHE A 278 -16.62 -0.88 9.81
C PHE A 278 -17.81 -1.17 10.72
N THR A 279 -18.75 -0.23 10.87
CA THR A 279 -20.03 -0.53 11.55
C THR A 279 -20.81 -1.60 10.79
N PRO A 280 -21.68 -2.38 11.47
CA PRO A 280 -22.48 -3.40 10.78
C PRO A 280 -23.26 -2.89 9.59
N GLN A 281 -23.79 -1.66 9.68
CA GLN A 281 -24.52 -1.02 8.59
C GLN A 281 -23.59 -0.65 7.42
N ALA A 282 -22.41 -0.08 7.71
CA ALA A 282 -21.44 0.30 6.69
C ALA A 282 -20.86 -0.92 5.97
N LEU A 283 -20.53 -2.00 6.70
CA LEU A 283 -20.06 -3.26 6.10
C LEU A 283 -21.08 -3.80 5.09
N ARG A 284 -22.35 -3.93 5.49
CA ARG A 284 -23.41 -4.42 4.58
C ARG A 284 -23.58 -3.52 3.36
N ALA A 285 -23.61 -2.20 3.54
CA ALA A 285 -23.77 -1.27 2.41
C ALA A 285 -22.60 -1.35 1.43
N ASN A 286 -21.37 -1.41 1.95
CA ASN A 286 -20.14 -1.41 1.16
C ASN A 286 -19.83 -2.78 0.50
N THR A 287 -20.49 -3.88 0.90
CA THR A 287 -20.27 -5.22 0.31
C THR A 287 -20.49 -5.22 -1.21
N ARG A 288 -21.39 -4.36 -1.73
CA ARG A 288 -21.59 -4.19 -3.17
C ARG A 288 -20.30 -3.84 -3.93
N ILE A 289 -19.40 -3.09 -3.32
CA ILE A 289 -18.09 -2.75 -3.92
C ILE A 289 -17.23 -4.03 -4.05
N VAL A 290 -17.25 -4.87 -3.03
CA VAL A 290 -16.54 -6.16 -3.07
C VAL A 290 -17.12 -7.10 -4.11
N GLU A 291 -18.46 -7.11 -4.26
CA GLU A 291 -19.14 -7.89 -5.32
C GLU A 291 -18.67 -7.45 -6.71
N VAL A 292 -18.54 -6.14 -6.97
CA VAL A 292 -17.97 -5.59 -8.23
C VAL A 292 -16.57 -6.13 -8.48
N LEU A 293 -15.69 -6.09 -7.46
CA LEU A 293 -14.33 -6.61 -7.58
C LEU A 293 -14.32 -8.11 -7.86
N ASN A 294 -15.17 -8.90 -7.19
CA ASN A 294 -15.27 -10.32 -7.42
C ASN A 294 -15.76 -10.65 -8.84
N GLU A 295 -16.77 -9.93 -9.35
CA GLU A 295 -17.26 -10.12 -10.71
C GLU A 295 -16.18 -9.75 -11.74
N PHE A 296 -15.48 -8.63 -11.54
CA PHE A 296 -14.35 -8.27 -12.39
C PHE A 296 -13.24 -9.33 -12.34
N GLY A 297 -12.93 -9.85 -11.15
CA GLY A 297 -11.90 -10.87 -10.94
C GLY A 297 -12.18 -12.18 -11.67
N LYS A 298 -13.45 -12.59 -11.78
CA LYS A 298 -13.82 -13.80 -12.52
C LYS A 298 -13.43 -13.75 -14.00
N THR A 299 -13.39 -12.55 -14.60
CA THR A 299 -13.06 -12.38 -16.02
C THR A 299 -11.56 -12.50 -16.30
N CYS A 300 -10.70 -12.26 -15.29
CA CYS A 300 -9.25 -12.24 -15.45
C CYS A 300 -8.49 -13.18 -14.49
N GLY A 301 -9.21 -14.02 -13.72
CA GLY A 301 -8.59 -14.97 -12.80
C GLY A 301 -7.92 -14.34 -11.59
N MET A 302 -8.31 -13.12 -11.21
CA MET A 302 -7.77 -12.38 -10.05
C MET A 302 -8.71 -12.42 -8.85
N THR A 303 -8.14 -12.40 -7.64
CA THR A 303 -8.92 -12.15 -6.43
C THR A 303 -9.24 -10.65 -6.30
N SER A 304 -10.24 -10.30 -5.48
CA SER A 304 -10.58 -8.90 -5.21
C SER A 304 -9.43 -8.11 -4.59
N ALA A 305 -8.60 -8.74 -3.75
CA ALA A 305 -7.39 -8.13 -3.21
C ALA A 305 -6.37 -7.81 -4.31
N GLN A 306 -6.12 -8.76 -5.21
CA GLN A 306 -5.22 -8.57 -6.35
C GLN A 306 -5.70 -7.46 -7.28
N ILE A 307 -7.01 -7.37 -7.56
CA ILE A 307 -7.58 -6.28 -8.37
C ILE A 307 -7.35 -4.93 -7.72
N ALA A 308 -7.62 -4.81 -6.40
CA ALA A 308 -7.42 -3.55 -5.69
C ALA A 308 -5.95 -3.08 -5.74
N LEU A 309 -4.99 -4.00 -5.64
CA LEU A 309 -3.55 -3.71 -5.75
C LEU A 309 -3.14 -3.41 -7.20
N ALA A 310 -3.56 -4.24 -8.15
CA ALA A 310 -3.25 -4.08 -9.57
C ALA A 310 -3.83 -2.76 -10.14
N TRP A 311 -5.06 -2.40 -9.74
CA TRP A 311 -5.67 -1.12 -10.10
C TRP A 311 -4.76 0.05 -9.78
N MET A 312 -4.26 0.15 -8.52
CA MET A 312 -3.36 1.24 -8.12
C MET A 312 -2.07 1.27 -8.93
N MET A 313 -1.44 0.10 -9.08
CA MET A 313 -0.14 0.00 -9.78
C MET A 313 -0.25 0.31 -11.27
N ASN A 314 -1.38 0.00 -11.92
CA ASN A 314 -1.58 0.27 -13.34
C ASN A 314 -2.10 1.69 -13.58
N LYS A 315 -2.87 2.26 -12.65
CA LYS A 315 -3.38 3.63 -12.76
C LYS A 315 -2.28 4.68 -12.58
N HIS A 316 -1.35 4.46 -11.63
CA HIS A 316 -0.35 5.46 -11.28
C HIS A 316 1.05 4.87 -11.16
N THR A 317 1.98 5.35 -11.96
CA THR A 317 3.38 4.89 -11.96
C THR A 317 4.20 5.42 -10.79
N PHE A 318 3.81 6.57 -10.20
CA PHE A 318 4.48 7.20 -9.05
C PHE A 318 4.02 6.65 -7.69
N LEU A 319 3.22 5.58 -7.68
CA LEU A 319 2.60 5.03 -6.48
C LEU A 319 3.16 3.64 -6.16
N VAL A 320 3.38 3.36 -4.87
CA VAL A 320 3.70 2.04 -4.33
C VAL A 320 2.66 1.66 -3.28
N PRO A 321 1.85 0.61 -3.50
CA PRO A 321 0.92 0.10 -2.50
C PRO A 321 1.68 -0.49 -1.32
N LEU A 322 1.26 -0.13 -0.11
CA LEU A 322 1.76 -0.62 1.16
C LEU A 322 0.72 -1.55 1.77
N PHE A 323 0.82 -2.83 1.47
CA PHE A 323 -0.08 -3.85 2.01
C PHE A 323 0.45 -4.44 3.33
N GLY A 324 -0.39 -5.16 4.06
CA GLY A 324 0.01 -5.79 5.33
C GLY A 324 -0.72 -7.10 5.55
N THR A 325 0.02 -8.12 5.97
CA THR A 325 -0.52 -9.46 6.25
C THR A 325 0.24 -10.15 7.38
N THR A 326 -0.38 -11.16 7.98
CA THR A 326 0.22 -12.07 8.95
C THR A 326 0.20 -13.53 8.47
N LYS A 327 -0.17 -13.75 7.18
CA LYS A 327 -0.30 -15.10 6.59
C LYS A 327 0.53 -15.18 5.31
N LEU A 328 1.24 -16.29 5.14
CA LEU A 328 2.05 -16.54 3.95
C LEU A 328 1.18 -16.62 2.68
N SER A 329 0.02 -17.24 2.74
CA SER A 329 -0.89 -17.33 1.58
C SER A 329 -1.35 -15.96 1.09
N HIS A 330 -1.67 -15.03 2.00
CA HIS A 330 -2.03 -13.68 1.62
C HIS A 330 -0.81 -12.87 1.12
N LEU A 331 0.39 -13.12 1.67
CA LEU A 331 1.62 -12.51 1.16
C LEU A 331 1.83 -12.89 -0.31
N GLU A 332 1.75 -14.19 -0.61
CA GLU A 332 1.95 -14.69 -1.97
C GLU A 332 0.87 -14.22 -2.94
N GLU A 333 -0.38 -14.19 -2.49
CA GLU A 333 -1.52 -13.66 -3.23
C GLU A 333 -1.30 -12.17 -3.60
N ASP A 334 -0.99 -11.34 -2.59
CA ASP A 334 -0.82 -9.89 -2.77
C ASP A 334 0.40 -9.57 -3.67
N LEU A 335 1.52 -10.29 -3.53
CA LEU A 335 2.70 -10.08 -4.36
C LEU A 335 2.45 -10.40 -5.84
N ARG A 336 1.63 -11.40 -6.14
CA ARG A 336 1.23 -11.74 -7.52
C ARG A 336 0.38 -10.67 -8.20
N ALA A 337 -0.22 -9.74 -7.43
CA ALA A 337 -0.94 -8.60 -8.02
C ALA A 337 -0.06 -7.77 -8.97
N ALA A 338 1.25 -7.80 -8.80
CA ALA A 338 2.20 -7.11 -9.68
C ALA A 338 2.31 -7.75 -11.08
N ASP A 339 1.91 -9.01 -11.25
CA ASP A 339 1.98 -9.70 -12.55
C ASP A 339 0.88 -9.25 -13.50
N PHE A 340 -0.22 -8.71 -12.95
CA PHE A 340 -1.37 -8.31 -13.74
C PHE A 340 -1.21 -6.90 -14.35
N THR A 341 -1.68 -6.77 -15.58
CA THR A 341 -1.76 -5.50 -16.29
C THR A 341 -3.20 -5.22 -16.64
N LEU A 342 -3.72 -4.09 -16.17
CA LEU A 342 -5.04 -3.59 -16.50
C LEU A 342 -4.92 -2.50 -17.56
N ALA A 343 -5.67 -2.64 -18.63
CA ALA A 343 -5.73 -1.61 -19.67
C ALA A 343 -6.46 -0.35 -19.13
N PRO A 344 -6.21 0.86 -19.67
CA PRO A 344 -6.91 2.07 -19.25
C PRO A 344 -8.43 1.95 -19.25
N ALA A 345 -9.01 1.31 -20.28
CA ALA A 345 -10.45 1.09 -20.37
C ALA A 345 -10.99 0.16 -19.28
N GLU A 346 -10.21 -0.84 -18.84
CA GLU A 346 -10.58 -1.73 -17.73
C GLU A 346 -10.53 -1.00 -16.39
N ILE A 347 -9.56 -0.09 -16.22
CA ILE A 347 -9.47 0.77 -15.04
C ILE A 347 -10.69 1.71 -14.97
N GLU A 348 -11.05 2.36 -16.09
CA GLU A 348 -12.21 3.25 -16.19
C GLU A 348 -13.52 2.50 -15.93
N ASP A 349 -13.71 1.32 -16.50
CA ASP A 349 -14.89 0.47 -16.28
C ASP A 349 -15.02 0.04 -14.82
N LEU A 350 -13.91 -0.41 -14.21
CA LEU A 350 -13.88 -0.78 -12.79
C LEU A 350 -14.23 0.41 -11.90
N GLU A 351 -13.67 1.58 -12.15
CA GLU A 351 -13.94 2.80 -11.40
C GLU A 351 -15.40 3.25 -11.54
N ALA A 352 -15.95 3.20 -12.73
CA ALA A 352 -17.36 3.53 -12.98
C ALA A 352 -18.29 2.59 -12.20
N LYS A 353 -18.04 1.29 -12.24
CA LYS A 353 -18.81 0.28 -11.51
C LYS A 353 -18.73 0.45 -10.00
N VAL A 354 -17.53 0.72 -9.46
CA VAL A 354 -17.33 0.98 -8.02
C VAL A 354 -18.01 2.28 -7.59
N SER A 355 -17.91 3.34 -8.40
CA SER A 355 -18.50 4.66 -8.11
C SER A 355 -20.03 4.68 -8.14
N ALA A 356 -20.68 3.67 -8.72
CA ALA A 356 -22.12 3.50 -8.65
C ALA A 356 -22.62 3.22 -7.22
N PHE A 357 -21.73 2.84 -6.30
CA PHE A 357 -22.06 2.54 -4.91
C PHE A 357 -21.35 3.55 -3.98
N PRO A 358 -22.09 4.51 -3.41
CA PRO A 358 -21.55 5.47 -2.45
C PRO A 358 -20.96 4.76 -1.23
N VAL A 359 -19.73 5.11 -0.85
CA VAL A 359 -19.07 4.55 0.32
C VAL A 359 -19.75 5.03 1.60
N MET A 360 -20.26 4.12 2.41
CA MET A 360 -20.83 4.42 3.72
C MET A 360 -19.73 4.40 4.80
N GLY A 361 -19.76 5.42 5.67
CA GLY A 361 -18.85 5.56 6.80
C GLY A 361 -17.54 6.27 6.48
N ALA A 362 -17.14 7.19 7.36
CA ALA A 362 -15.86 7.86 7.28
C ALA A 362 -14.70 6.88 7.53
N ARG A 363 -13.51 7.16 6.98
CA ARG A 363 -12.30 6.34 7.19
C ARG A 363 -11.82 6.36 8.64
N TYR A 364 -12.04 7.47 9.32
CA TYR A 364 -11.63 7.74 10.69
C TYR A 364 -12.78 8.30 11.51
N ASP A 365 -12.74 8.12 12.81
CA ASP A 365 -13.51 8.91 13.78
C ASP A 365 -12.98 10.36 13.82
N ALA A 366 -13.69 11.24 14.58
CA ALA A 366 -13.33 12.66 14.68
C ALA A 366 -11.92 12.87 15.27
N THR A 367 -11.52 12.04 16.24
CA THR A 367 -10.21 12.15 16.90
C THR A 367 -9.07 11.84 15.94
N GLN A 368 -9.19 10.74 15.19
CA GLN A 368 -8.19 10.37 14.21
C GLN A 368 -8.19 11.32 13.00
N GLN A 369 -9.36 11.81 12.58
CA GLN A 369 -9.46 12.78 11.48
C GLN A 369 -8.80 14.12 11.84
N ALA A 370 -8.83 14.57 13.10
CA ALA A 370 -8.15 15.78 13.53
C ALA A 370 -6.60 15.71 13.44
N ARG A 371 -6.04 14.51 13.32
CA ARG A 371 -4.58 14.25 13.22
C ARG A 371 -4.05 14.25 11.78
N VAL A 372 -4.90 14.49 10.80
CA VAL A 372 -4.56 14.54 9.37
C VAL A 372 -5.01 15.88 8.78
N GLU A 373 -4.49 16.26 7.62
CA GLU A 373 -4.78 17.58 7.05
C GLU A 373 -5.89 17.56 5.98
N TYR A 374 -6.33 16.37 5.52
CA TYR A 374 -7.45 16.27 4.57
C TYR A 374 -8.30 15.02 4.77
#